data_a1dad74f99927af031cc6c6e14f161b7
#
_entry.id   a1dad74f99927af031cc6c6e14f161b7
#
_cell.length_a   1.000
_cell.length_b   1.000
_cell.length_c   1.000
_cell.angle_alpha   90.00
_cell.angle_beta   90.00
_cell.angle_gamma   90.00
#
_symmetry.space_group_name_H-M   'P 1'
#
loop_
_entity.id
_entity.type
_entity.pdbx_description
1 polymer ?
#
loop_
_entity_poly.entity_id
_entity_poly.type
_entity_poly.pdbx_seq_one_letter_code
_entity_poly.pdbx_strand_id
1 'polypeptide(L)'
;MKISYGMARCRVLLAAGAVTIMILAGCTVSTGGSSSPPPAGSTTQPASATYNLPVGIKTLTVNNQAGTTQVTAASGAGQIHVVQRPTGKPTAYRKTVGSAATIGARCPGGIHLGDCHMNYQIQLPPSTVLTVTGDAGLVILHGGLTKAQVTTHAGKVSGTGLGRGSFTVATEVGEVDLAFASAPTRVKVTTTAGAIDVTVPGGASYKVTTSSDVGDQDVTVPNDANAANIIDLHAQVGHISLHQG
;
A
#
# COMPACT_ATOMS: atom_id res chain seq x y z
N MET A 1 39.29 29.56 21.24
CA MET A 1 37.91 30.03 21.22
C MET A 1 37.26 29.64 22.53
N LYS A 2 36.99 30.60 23.42
CA LYS A 2 36.66 30.39 24.85
C LYS A 2 35.14 30.14 24.96
N ILE A 3 34.78 29.02 25.58
CA ILE A 3 33.39 28.67 25.94
C ILE A 3 33.16 29.22 27.36
N SER A 4 32.21 30.14 27.52
CA SER A 4 31.84 30.72 28.81
C SER A 4 30.60 30.05 29.37
N TYR A 5 30.76 29.34 30.52
CA TYR A 5 29.66 28.79 31.29
C TYR A 5 29.09 29.87 32.24
N GLY A 6 27.84 30.23 32.03
CA GLY A 6 27.07 31.09 32.94
C GLY A 6 26.48 30.29 34.09
N MET A 7 27.04 30.41 35.29
CA MET A 7 26.45 29.87 36.54
C MET A 7 25.36 30.83 37.06
N ALA A 8 24.11 30.32 37.08
CA ALA A 8 23.01 31.00 37.77
C ALA A 8 23.11 30.70 39.29
N ARG A 9 23.37 31.75 40.08
CA ARG A 9 23.36 31.67 41.55
C ARG A 9 21.93 31.85 42.07
N CYS A 10 21.41 30.86 42.71
CA CYS A 10 20.17 30.93 43.50
C CYS A 10 20.52 31.47 44.89
N ARG A 11 20.01 32.66 45.29
CA ARG A 11 20.10 33.20 46.67
C ARG A 11 18.87 32.73 47.45
N VAL A 12 19.13 32.00 48.51
CA VAL A 12 18.13 31.64 49.50
C VAL A 12 18.05 32.79 50.56
N LEU A 13 16.90 33.38 50.74
CA LEU A 13 16.55 34.24 51.88
C LEU A 13 15.68 33.44 52.84
N LEU A 14 16.22 33.23 54.06
CA LEU A 14 15.50 32.68 55.20
C LEU A 14 14.75 33.87 55.86
N ALA A 15 13.41 33.71 56.02
CA ALA A 15 12.62 34.47 56.98
C ALA A 15 11.67 33.51 57.65
N ALA A 16 11.74 33.49 58.98
CA ALA A 16 10.93 32.64 59.86
C ALA A 16 9.51 33.22 60.06
N GLY A 17 8.52 32.34 60.11
CA GLY A 17 7.17 32.73 60.56
C GLY A 17 6.07 31.81 60.04
N ALA A 18 5.58 31.04 60.96
CA ALA A 18 4.46 30.11 61.04
C ALA A 18 3.26 30.18 60.04
N VAL A 19 2.69 29.00 59.91
CA VAL A 19 1.31 28.66 59.49
C VAL A 19 1.10 28.14 58.07
N THR A 20 0.90 26.90 58.06
CA THR A 20 0.33 25.95 57.08
C THR A 20 -0.65 26.51 56.08
N ILE A 21 -0.38 26.29 54.80
CA ILE A 21 -1.34 25.90 53.75
C ILE A 21 -0.52 25.36 52.57
N MET A 22 -0.73 24.07 52.23
CA MET A 22 -0.22 23.47 51.00
C MET A 22 -0.94 24.09 49.81
N ILE A 23 -0.20 24.81 48.96
CA ILE A 23 -0.62 25.13 47.61
C ILE A 23 0.44 24.54 46.68
N LEU A 24 0.03 23.51 45.92
CA LEU A 24 0.82 22.98 44.78
C LEU A 24 0.91 24.07 43.71
N ALA A 25 2.01 24.80 43.70
CA ALA A 25 2.31 25.69 42.59
C ALA A 25 3.01 24.89 41.48
N GLY A 26 2.24 24.52 40.47
CA GLY A 26 2.78 24.03 39.21
C GLY A 26 3.55 25.14 38.53
N CYS A 27 4.87 25.02 38.38
CA CYS A 27 5.65 25.89 37.53
C CYS A 27 5.36 25.59 36.06
N THR A 28 4.49 26.36 35.44
CA THR A 28 4.40 26.41 33.99
C THR A 28 5.54 27.24 33.46
N VAL A 29 6.56 26.60 32.93
CA VAL A 29 7.60 27.27 32.15
C VAL A 29 7.01 27.55 30.76
N SER A 30 6.51 28.75 30.54
CA SER A 30 6.21 29.27 29.21
C SER A 30 7.51 29.73 28.56
N THR A 31 8.18 28.82 27.84
CA THR A 31 9.20 29.22 26.89
C THR A 31 8.52 29.76 25.65
N GLY A 32 8.50 31.10 25.52
CA GLY A 32 8.19 31.78 24.26
C GLY A 32 9.24 31.40 23.22
N GLY A 33 9.06 30.27 22.55
CA GLY A 33 9.84 29.89 21.39
C GLY A 33 9.20 30.48 20.15
N SER A 34 9.86 31.44 19.54
CA SER A 34 9.58 31.86 18.17
C SER A 34 9.68 30.62 17.28
N SER A 35 8.54 30.12 16.84
CA SER A 35 8.48 29.04 15.85
C SER A 35 8.87 29.61 14.49
N SER A 36 10.18 29.63 14.20
CA SER A 36 10.64 29.72 12.82
C SER A 36 10.04 28.51 12.05
N PRO A 37 9.46 28.72 10.86
CA PRO A 37 9.01 27.59 10.05
C PRO A 37 10.21 26.67 9.78
N PRO A 38 10.05 25.34 9.89
CA PRO A 38 11.14 24.42 9.61
C PRO A 38 11.59 24.64 8.16
N PRO A 39 12.92 24.60 7.89
CA PRO A 39 13.42 24.73 6.53
C PRO A 39 12.78 23.62 5.67
N ALA A 40 12.27 23.99 4.51
CA ALA A 40 11.78 23.07 3.50
C ALA A 40 12.93 22.17 3.06
N GLY A 41 13.04 20.98 3.66
CA GLY A 41 14.15 20.05 3.42
C GLY A 41 14.41 19.07 4.56
N SER A 42 13.66 19.10 5.65
CA SER A 42 13.76 18.05 6.67
C SER A 42 13.31 16.73 6.09
N THR A 43 14.25 15.86 5.72
CA THR A 43 14.03 14.44 5.48
C THR A 43 13.68 13.77 6.81
N THR A 44 12.45 13.97 7.25
CA THR A 44 11.93 13.29 8.43
C THR A 44 11.84 11.82 8.08
N GLN A 45 12.59 10.97 8.79
CA GLN A 45 12.45 9.53 8.69
C GLN A 45 10.95 9.19 8.85
N PRO A 46 10.35 8.43 7.94
CA PRO A 46 8.94 8.15 8.04
C PRO A 46 8.69 7.33 9.31
N ALA A 47 7.93 7.90 10.22
CA ALA A 47 7.40 7.15 11.35
C ALA A 47 6.25 6.26 10.88
N SER A 48 5.95 5.19 11.63
CA SER A 48 4.68 4.49 11.47
C SER A 48 3.54 5.50 11.59
N ALA A 49 2.66 5.52 10.63
CA ALA A 49 1.57 6.49 10.59
C ALA A 49 0.26 5.83 10.17
N THR A 50 -0.81 6.34 10.74
CA THR A 50 -2.18 5.99 10.38
C THR A 50 -2.90 7.27 10.00
N TYR A 51 -3.53 7.29 8.84
CA TYR A 51 -4.23 8.47 8.35
C TYR A 51 -5.36 8.10 7.37
N ASN A 52 -6.28 9.02 7.21
CA ASN A 52 -7.30 8.94 6.18
C ASN A 52 -6.94 9.87 5.01
N LEU A 53 -7.22 9.43 3.79
CA LEU A 53 -7.20 10.31 2.63
C LEU A 53 -8.50 11.14 2.61
N PRO A 54 -8.52 12.30 1.94
CA PRO A 54 -9.74 13.10 1.82
C PRO A 54 -10.93 12.29 1.32
N VAL A 55 -12.14 12.65 1.72
CA VAL A 55 -13.36 12.05 1.19
C VAL A 55 -13.47 12.33 -0.31
N GLY A 56 -14.13 11.43 -1.05
CA GLY A 56 -14.36 11.61 -2.48
C GLY A 56 -13.22 11.17 -3.39
N ILE A 57 -12.17 10.53 -2.85
CA ILE A 57 -11.12 9.91 -3.67
C ILE A 57 -11.72 8.73 -4.44
N LYS A 58 -11.60 8.78 -5.77
CA LYS A 58 -12.06 7.74 -6.71
C LYS A 58 -10.92 6.91 -7.27
N THR A 59 -9.71 7.45 -7.27
CA THR A 59 -8.52 6.77 -7.78
C THR A 59 -7.41 6.82 -6.75
N LEU A 60 -6.85 5.66 -6.43
CA LEU A 60 -5.66 5.53 -5.56
C LEU A 60 -4.51 4.92 -6.34
N THR A 61 -3.38 5.63 -6.36
CA THR A 61 -2.11 5.11 -6.85
C THR A 61 -1.18 4.85 -5.67
N VAL A 62 -0.64 3.64 -5.59
CA VAL A 62 0.34 3.24 -4.58
C VAL A 62 1.64 2.89 -5.29
N ASN A 63 2.71 3.63 -5.01
CA ASN A 63 4.05 3.36 -5.53
C ASN A 63 4.93 2.89 -4.37
N ASN A 64 5.13 1.60 -4.25
CA ASN A 64 5.91 1.02 -3.16
C ASN A 64 7.15 0.31 -3.70
N GLN A 65 8.29 0.94 -3.59
CA GLN A 65 9.53 0.38 -4.13
C GLN A 65 9.87 -0.99 -3.54
N ALA A 66 9.72 -1.16 -2.23
CA ALA A 66 9.96 -2.43 -1.55
C ALA A 66 9.03 -2.63 -0.36
N GLY A 67 8.59 -3.86 -0.11
CA GLY A 67 7.75 -4.25 1.01
C GLY A 67 6.36 -4.75 0.61
N THR A 68 5.46 -4.80 1.56
CA THR A 68 4.11 -5.33 1.36
C THR A 68 3.10 -4.20 1.13
N THR A 69 2.26 -4.36 0.11
CA THR A 69 1.09 -3.52 -0.10
C THR A 69 -0.17 -4.37 0.02
N GLN A 70 -0.83 -4.29 1.16
CA GLN A 70 -2.09 -4.98 1.43
C GLN A 70 -3.25 -4.01 1.25
N VAL A 71 -4.21 -4.36 0.39
CA VAL A 71 -5.38 -3.55 0.09
C VAL A 71 -6.64 -4.37 0.35
N THR A 72 -7.55 -3.84 1.13
CA THR A 72 -8.84 -4.45 1.44
C THR A 72 -9.97 -3.55 0.99
N ALA A 73 -10.82 -4.04 0.08
CA ALA A 73 -12.06 -3.36 -0.26
C ALA A 73 -13.12 -3.69 0.79
N ALA A 74 -13.57 -2.66 1.50
CA ALA A 74 -14.56 -2.81 2.55
C ALA A 74 -15.87 -2.12 2.16
N SER A 75 -16.96 -2.89 2.13
CA SER A 75 -18.31 -2.35 1.96
C SER A 75 -18.64 -1.43 3.14
N GLY A 76 -19.07 -0.21 2.85
CA GLY A 76 -19.35 0.81 3.88
C GLY A 76 -18.16 1.71 4.22
N ALA A 77 -16.97 1.49 3.67
CA ALA A 77 -15.87 2.45 3.79
C ALA A 77 -16.26 3.76 3.09
N GLY A 78 -16.37 4.85 3.83
CA GLY A 78 -16.69 6.19 3.29
C GLY A 78 -15.46 6.91 2.73
N GLN A 79 -14.27 6.50 3.14
CA GLN A 79 -13.00 7.07 2.74
C GLN A 79 -11.88 6.04 2.80
N ILE A 80 -10.73 6.38 2.23
CA ILE A 80 -9.56 5.51 2.20
C ILE A 80 -8.78 5.69 3.51
N HIS A 81 -8.58 4.58 4.22
CA HIS A 81 -7.78 4.50 5.43
C HIS A 81 -6.44 3.84 5.14
N VAL A 82 -5.35 4.46 5.57
CA VAL A 82 -3.99 4.00 5.30
C VAL A 82 -3.22 3.86 6.61
N VAL A 83 -2.63 2.69 6.80
CA VAL A 83 -1.62 2.43 7.83
C VAL A 83 -0.30 2.15 7.12
N GLN A 84 0.74 2.90 7.45
CA GLN A 84 2.09 2.70 6.92
C GLN A 84 3.05 2.32 8.05
N ARG A 85 3.87 1.30 7.80
CA ARG A 85 4.90 0.80 8.72
C ARG A 85 6.22 0.71 8.00
N PRO A 86 7.13 1.68 8.19
CA PRO A 86 8.46 1.65 7.61
C PRO A 86 9.39 0.71 8.36
N THR A 87 10.33 0.11 7.66
CA THR A 87 11.52 -0.52 8.21
C THR A 87 12.73 0.15 7.58
N GLY A 88 13.75 0.47 8.37
CA GLY A 88 14.87 1.28 7.90
C GLY A 88 14.48 2.73 7.67
N LYS A 89 14.92 3.31 6.56
CA LYS A 89 14.74 4.74 6.26
C LYS A 89 14.10 4.99 4.89
N PRO A 90 12.94 4.38 4.57
CA PRO A 90 12.24 4.72 3.33
C PRO A 90 11.74 6.17 3.40
N THR A 91 11.76 6.87 2.29
CA THR A 91 11.14 8.19 2.17
C THR A 91 9.71 8.02 1.66
N ALA A 92 8.74 8.31 2.52
CA ALA A 92 7.32 8.27 2.17
C ALA A 92 6.86 9.60 1.59
N TYR A 93 5.93 9.57 0.65
CA TYR A 93 5.28 10.74 0.10
C TYR A 93 3.79 10.49 -0.16
N ARG A 94 3.02 11.57 -0.19
CA ARG A 94 1.61 11.55 -0.56
C ARG A 94 1.23 12.82 -1.31
N LYS A 95 0.34 12.69 -2.27
CA LYS A 95 -0.20 13.80 -3.06
C LYS A 95 -1.67 13.53 -3.35
N THR A 96 -2.49 14.55 -3.25
CA THR A 96 -3.91 14.49 -3.65
C THR A 96 -4.18 15.61 -4.65
N VAL A 97 -4.85 15.27 -5.75
CA VAL A 97 -5.28 16.21 -6.78
C VAL A 97 -6.72 15.86 -7.19
N GLY A 98 -7.65 16.71 -6.84
CA GLY A 98 -9.07 16.43 -7.07
C GLY A 98 -9.51 15.12 -6.39
N SER A 99 -10.05 14.18 -7.16
CA SER A 99 -10.47 12.86 -6.70
C SER A 99 -9.41 11.76 -6.85
N ALA A 100 -8.16 12.12 -7.16
CA ALA A 100 -7.05 11.20 -7.27
C ALA A 100 -6.04 11.40 -6.13
N ALA A 101 -5.64 10.30 -5.51
CA ALA A 101 -4.59 10.30 -4.50
C ALA A 101 -3.43 9.40 -4.93
N THR A 102 -2.22 9.83 -4.63
CA THR A 102 -1.00 9.04 -4.80
C THR A 102 -0.29 8.96 -3.46
N ILE A 103 0.05 7.76 -3.05
CA ILE A 103 0.92 7.50 -1.90
C ILE A 103 2.09 6.65 -2.36
N GLY A 104 3.22 6.77 -1.69
CA GLY A 104 4.36 5.94 -2.05
C GLY A 104 5.51 6.03 -1.09
N ALA A 105 6.48 5.13 -1.29
CA ALA A 105 7.73 5.10 -0.55
C ALA A 105 8.88 4.67 -1.46
N ARG A 106 10.04 5.26 -1.21
CA ARG A 106 11.29 4.96 -1.90
C ARG A 106 12.41 4.74 -0.90
N CYS A 107 13.33 3.86 -1.22
CA CYS A 107 14.53 3.61 -0.45
C CYS A 107 15.69 4.45 -0.99
N PRO A 108 16.26 5.36 -0.21
CA PRO A 108 17.45 6.11 -0.61
C PRO A 108 18.62 5.16 -0.89
N GLY A 109 19.29 5.32 -2.03
CA GLY A 109 20.44 4.48 -2.40
C GLY A 109 20.08 3.16 -3.08
N GLY A 110 18.80 2.93 -3.42
CA GLY A 110 18.34 1.71 -4.11
C GLY A 110 17.76 0.66 -3.16
N ILE A 111 17.42 -0.51 -3.72
CA ILE A 111 16.84 -1.61 -2.96
C ILE A 111 17.99 -2.42 -2.33
N HIS A 112 18.15 -2.26 -1.03
CA HIS A 112 18.90 -3.20 -0.19
C HIS A 112 17.88 -4.10 0.50
N LEU A 113 17.71 -5.33 0.00
CA LEU A 113 16.72 -6.28 0.53
C LEU A 113 16.94 -6.50 2.04
N GLY A 114 15.94 -6.13 2.84
CA GLY A 114 15.93 -6.29 4.29
C GLY A 114 16.09 -4.99 5.10
N ASP A 115 16.84 -4.01 4.61
CA ASP A 115 17.18 -2.83 5.41
C ASP A 115 16.28 -1.62 5.19
N CYS A 116 15.53 -1.61 4.07
CA CYS A 116 14.64 -0.51 3.74
C CYS A 116 13.39 -1.00 3.01
N HIS A 117 12.23 -0.90 3.66
CA HIS A 117 10.95 -1.21 3.01
C HIS A 117 9.79 -0.47 3.70
N MET A 118 8.68 -0.37 3.00
CA MET A 118 7.42 0.17 3.51
C MET A 118 6.32 -0.88 3.42
N ASN A 119 5.63 -1.12 4.53
CA ASN A 119 4.44 -1.95 4.54
C ASN A 119 3.20 -1.05 4.64
N TYR A 120 2.33 -1.16 3.65
CA TYR A 120 1.04 -0.48 3.62
C TYR A 120 -0.09 -1.46 3.93
N GLN A 121 -1.01 -1.04 4.81
CA GLN A 121 -2.33 -1.64 4.96
C GLN A 121 -3.36 -0.57 4.61
N ILE A 122 -4.16 -0.84 3.59
CA ILE A 122 -5.07 0.13 3.00
C ILE A 122 -6.48 -0.46 2.99
N GLN A 123 -7.43 0.27 3.58
CA GLN A 123 -8.86 0.00 3.40
C GLN A 123 -9.44 1.05 2.48
N LEU A 124 -10.26 0.64 1.53
CA LEU A 124 -10.86 1.54 0.57
C LEU A 124 -12.27 1.09 0.14
N PRO A 125 -13.11 2.01 -0.39
CA PRO A 125 -14.37 1.65 -1.00
C PRO A 125 -14.18 0.73 -2.22
N PRO A 126 -15.03 -0.28 -2.44
CA PRO A 126 -14.92 -1.21 -3.59
C PRO A 126 -14.90 -0.52 -4.96
N SER A 127 -15.54 0.64 -5.08
CA SER A 127 -15.60 1.44 -6.30
C SER A 127 -14.33 2.23 -6.61
N THR A 128 -13.33 2.23 -5.71
CA THR A 128 -12.06 2.92 -5.93
C THR A 128 -11.26 2.21 -7.01
N VAL A 129 -10.80 2.96 -8.02
CA VAL A 129 -9.84 2.47 -9.01
C VAL A 129 -8.46 2.43 -8.36
N LEU A 130 -7.89 1.23 -8.29
CA LEU A 130 -6.59 1.00 -7.66
C LEU A 130 -5.49 0.81 -8.72
N THR A 131 -4.39 1.52 -8.55
CA THR A 131 -3.14 1.26 -9.28
C THR A 131 -2.03 1.02 -8.27
N VAL A 132 -1.33 -0.11 -8.38
CA VAL A 132 -0.16 -0.43 -7.55
C VAL A 132 1.04 -0.62 -8.46
N THR A 133 2.13 0.06 -8.13
CA THR A 133 3.43 -0.13 -8.78
C THR A 133 4.47 -0.46 -7.71
N GLY A 134 5.23 -1.52 -7.91
CA GLY A 134 6.27 -1.96 -6.98
C GLY A 134 7.49 -2.51 -7.72
N ASP A 135 8.68 -2.37 -7.11
CA ASP A 135 9.88 -2.99 -7.66
C ASP A 135 10.10 -4.37 -7.05
N ALA A 136 9.98 -4.50 -5.72
CA ALA A 136 10.13 -5.78 -5.03
C ALA A 136 9.17 -5.91 -3.84
N GLY A 137 8.47 -7.04 -3.73
CA GLY A 137 7.65 -7.30 -2.57
C GLY A 137 6.34 -8.04 -2.85
N LEU A 138 5.40 -7.88 -1.94
CA LEU A 138 4.13 -8.60 -1.94
C LEU A 138 2.98 -7.61 -2.12
N VAL A 139 2.11 -7.87 -3.09
CA VAL A 139 0.84 -7.17 -3.27
C VAL A 139 -0.30 -8.12 -2.90
N ILE A 140 -1.11 -7.74 -1.93
CA ILE A 140 -2.25 -8.53 -1.45
C ILE A 140 -3.53 -7.72 -1.64
N LEU A 141 -4.47 -8.27 -2.37
CA LEU A 141 -5.77 -7.66 -2.64
C LEU A 141 -6.87 -8.51 -2.00
N HIS A 142 -7.71 -7.89 -1.17
CA HIS A 142 -8.83 -8.57 -0.52
C HIS A 142 -10.15 -7.88 -0.79
N GLY A 143 -11.19 -8.70 -0.91
CA GLY A 143 -12.58 -8.25 -0.98
C GLY A 143 -13.00 -7.77 -2.36
N GLY A 144 -14.19 -7.22 -2.44
CA GLY A 144 -14.92 -6.91 -3.67
C GLY A 144 -14.38 -5.74 -4.49
N LEU A 145 -13.06 -5.61 -4.65
CA LEU A 145 -12.47 -4.67 -5.61
C LEU A 145 -13.08 -4.86 -7.00
N THR A 146 -13.34 -3.75 -7.69
CA THR A 146 -13.95 -3.78 -9.03
C THR A 146 -12.98 -3.35 -10.12
N LYS A 147 -11.89 -2.67 -9.78
CA LYS A 147 -10.86 -2.28 -10.75
C LYS A 147 -9.50 -2.17 -10.10
N ALA A 148 -8.57 -2.97 -10.55
CA ALA A 148 -7.19 -2.91 -10.11
C ALA A 148 -6.21 -3.08 -11.28
N GLN A 149 -5.15 -2.29 -11.24
CA GLN A 149 -3.97 -2.44 -12.08
C GLN A 149 -2.76 -2.61 -11.17
N VAL A 150 -2.03 -3.70 -11.33
CA VAL A 150 -0.83 -4.00 -10.54
C VAL A 150 0.33 -4.22 -11.50
N THR A 151 1.44 -3.55 -11.24
CA THR A 151 2.68 -3.75 -11.96
C THR A 151 3.81 -3.95 -10.96
N THR A 152 4.53 -5.06 -11.05
CA THR A 152 5.68 -5.36 -10.19
C THR A 152 6.85 -5.87 -11.02
N HIS A 153 8.10 -5.61 -10.58
CA HIS A 153 9.27 -6.22 -11.20
C HIS A 153 9.55 -7.59 -10.57
N ALA A 154 9.57 -7.68 -9.24
CA ALA A 154 9.82 -8.93 -8.55
C ALA A 154 8.89 -9.12 -7.34
N GLY A 155 8.26 -10.29 -7.21
CA GLY A 155 7.43 -10.61 -6.06
C GLY A 155 6.16 -11.35 -6.39
N LYS A 156 5.26 -11.43 -5.41
CA LYS A 156 3.99 -12.12 -5.53
C LYS A 156 2.82 -11.13 -5.54
N VAL A 157 1.87 -11.37 -6.41
CA VAL A 157 0.56 -10.69 -6.40
C VAL A 157 -0.49 -11.72 -6.01
N SER A 158 -1.19 -11.50 -4.90
CA SER A 158 -2.26 -12.37 -4.42
C SER A 158 -3.56 -11.59 -4.30
N GLY A 159 -4.65 -12.14 -4.79
CA GLY A 159 -5.99 -11.55 -4.74
C GLY A 159 -7.03 -12.56 -4.29
N THR A 160 -7.83 -12.24 -3.27
CA THR A 160 -8.88 -13.13 -2.77
C THR A 160 -10.21 -12.41 -2.62
N GLY A 161 -11.30 -13.10 -2.98
CA GLY A 161 -12.64 -12.55 -2.89
C GLY A 161 -12.87 -11.35 -3.82
N LEU A 162 -12.14 -11.29 -4.95
CA LEU A 162 -12.23 -10.18 -5.88
C LEU A 162 -13.62 -10.06 -6.50
N GLY A 163 -14.05 -8.83 -6.74
CA GLY A 163 -15.38 -8.51 -7.24
C GLY A 163 -15.48 -8.55 -8.75
N ARG A 164 -16.69 -8.28 -9.25
CA ARG A 164 -16.93 -8.10 -10.67
C ARG A 164 -16.25 -6.84 -11.18
N GLY A 165 -15.39 -6.96 -12.19
CA GLY A 165 -14.72 -5.79 -12.77
C GLY A 165 -13.54 -6.12 -13.64
N SER A 166 -12.60 -5.18 -13.74
CA SER A 166 -11.44 -5.29 -14.62
C SER A 166 -10.14 -5.31 -13.81
N PHE A 167 -9.34 -6.35 -14.03
CA PHE A 167 -8.07 -6.57 -13.34
C PHE A 167 -6.95 -6.75 -14.37
N THR A 168 -5.90 -5.97 -14.20
CA THR A 168 -4.68 -6.10 -15.02
C THR A 168 -3.50 -6.27 -14.09
N VAL A 169 -2.76 -7.35 -14.25
CA VAL A 169 -1.55 -7.63 -13.48
C VAL A 169 -0.40 -7.89 -14.44
N ALA A 170 0.71 -7.21 -14.22
CA ALA A 170 1.95 -7.42 -14.94
C ALA A 170 3.09 -7.61 -13.94
N THR A 171 3.84 -8.69 -14.06
CA THR A 171 5.04 -8.94 -13.25
C THR A 171 6.16 -9.42 -14.15
N GLU A 172 7.40 -9.04 -13.86
CA GLU A 172 8.55 -9.60 -14.59
C GLU A 172 8.93 -10.95 -13.99
N VAL A 173 9.10 -11.03 -12.66
CA VAL A 173 9.46 -12.28 -11.98
C VAL A 173 8.58 -12.48 -10.75
N GLY A 174 7.82 -13.56 -10.70
CA GLY A 174 7.01 -13.90 -9.53
C GLY A 174 5.70 -14.62 -9.85
N GLU A 175 4.94 -14.85 -8.80
CA GLU A 175 3.65 -15.53 -8.88
C GLU A 175 2.50 -14.53 -8.90
N VAL A 176 1.46 -14.89 -9.64
CA VAL A 176 0.16 -14.19 -9.62
C VAL A 176 -0.92 -15.20 -9.27
N ASP A 177 -1.61 -14.99 -8.15
CA ASP A 177 -2.66 -15.84 -7.63
C ASP A 177 -3.92 -14.98 -7.40
N LEU A 178 -4.97 -15.20 -8.21
CA LEU A 178 -6.19 -14.40 -8.16
C LEU A 178 -7.43 -15.28 -8.02
N ALA A 179 -8.18 -15.10 -6.95
CA ALA A 179 -9.46 -15.77 -6.72
C ALA A 179 -10.63 -14.78 -6.71
N PHE A 180 -11.59 -14.98 -7.60
CA PHE A 180 -12.73 -14.12 -7.79
C PHE A 180 -13.99 -14.69 -7.09
N ALA A 181 -14.65 -13.85 -6.28
CA ALA A 181 -15.95 -14.18 -5.69
C ALA A 181 -17.13 -13.88 -6.65
N SER A 182 -16.91 -13.09 -7.68
CA SER A 182 -17.92 -12.76 -8.71
C SER A 182 -17.25 -12.73 -10.07
N ALA A 183 -17.95 -13.15 -11.12
CA ALA A 183 -17.43 -13.24 -12.48
C ALA A 183 -16.81 -11.89 -12.92
N PRO A 184 -15.49 -11.81 -13.13
CA PRO A 184 -14.83 -10.61 -13.60
C PRO A 184 -15.24 -10.29 -15.04
N THR A 185 -15.32 -9.00 -15.40
CA THR A 185 -15.56 -8.60 -16.78
C THR A 185 -14.31 -8.72 -17.64
N ARG A 186 -13.14 -8.51 -17.05
CA ARG A 186 -11.85 -8.68 -17.71
C ARG A 186 -10.78 -9.03 -16.69
N VAL A 187 -10.02 -10.05 -17.00
CA VAL A 187 -8.76 -10.39 -16.32
C VAL A 187 -7.67 -10.41 -17.37
N LYS A 188 -6.61 -9.65 -17.15
CA LYS A 188 -5.40 -9.73 -17.95
C LYS A 188 -4.20 -9.90 -17.03
N VAL A 189 -3.48 -11.01 -17.19
CA VAL A 189 -2.26 -11.27 -16.43
C VAL A 189 -1.12 -11.55 -17.37
N THR A 190 0.01 -10.89 -17.16
CA THR A 190 1.25 -11.15 -17.91
C THR A 190 2.41 -11.33 -16.94
N THR A 191 3.22 -12.37 -17.17
CA THR A 191 4.48 -12.57 -16.44
C THR A 191 5.60 -12.93 -17.42
N THR A 192 6.80 -12.46 -17.16
CA THR A 192 7.98 -12.92 -17.90
C THR A 192 8.48 -14.25 -17.35
N ALA A 193 8.57 -14.38 -16.03
CA ALA A 193 8.97 -15.63 -15.37
C ALA A 193 8.19 -15.87 -14.09
N GLY A 194 7.40 -16.93 -14.03
CA GLY A 194 6.62 -17.27 -12.84
C GLY A 194 5.31 -17.96 -13.15
N ALA A 195 4.58 -18.32 -12.11
CA ALA A 195 3.28 -19.00 -12.23
C ALA A 195 2.12 -18.00 -12.22
N ILE A 196 1.08 -18.34 -12.98
CA ILE A 196 -0.21 -17.65 -12.96
C ILE A 196 -1.26 -18.66 -12.52
N ASP A 197 -1.94 -18.38 -11.42
CA ASP A 197 -3.08 -19.14 -10.93
C ASP A 197 -4.31 -18.23 -10.86
N VAL A 198 -5.37 -18.58 -11.55
CA VAL A 198 -6.60 -17.80 -11.55
C VAL A 198 -7.80 -18.71 -11.30
N THR A 199 -8.54 -18.41 -10.24
CA THR A 199 -9.80 -19.08 -9.92
C THR A 199 -10.97 -18.15 -10.18
N VAL A 200 -11.92 -18.57 -11.01
CA VAL A 200 -13.14 -17.82 -11.33
C VAL A 200 -14.39 -18.59 -10.93
N PRO A 201 -15.48 -17.90 -10.55
CA PRO A 201 -16.70 -18.59 -10.17
C PRO A 201 -17.33 -19.36 -11.34
N GLY A 202 -17.91 -20.50 -11.03
CA GLY A 202 -18.73 -21.27 -11.97
C GLY A 202 -20.04 -20.55 -12.35
N GLY A 203 -20.74 -21.06 -13.37
CA GLY A 203 -22.04 -20.53 -13.80
C GLY A 203 -22.00 -19.28 -14.68
N ALA A 204 -20.82 -18.76 -14.99
CA ALA A 204 -20.61 -17.70 -15.95
C ALA A 204 -19.82 -18.20 -17.17
N SER A 205 -20.06 -17.60 -18.34
CA SER A 205 -19.29 -17.88 -19.54
C SER A 205 -18.10 -16.94 -19.64
N TYR A 206 -16.97 -17.47 -20.12
CA TYR A 206 -15.70 -16.74 -20.26
C TYR A 206 -15.10 -16.98 -21.66
N LYS A 207 -14.67 -15.88 -22.28
CA LYS A 207 -13.75 -15.96 -23.42
C LYS A 207 -12.33 -16.04 -22.87
N VAL A 208 -11.73 -17.22 -23.01
CA VAL A 208 -10.42 -17.55 -22.44
C VAL A 208 -9.35 -17.53 -23.52
N THR A 209 -8.26 -16.85 -23.25
CA THR A 209 -7.02 -16.91 -24.03
C THR A 209 -5.88 -17.14 -23.05
N THR A 210 -5.17 -18.23 -23.21
CA THR A 210 -3.98 -18.54 -22.41
C THR A 210 -2.81 -18.87 -23.34
N SER A 211 -1.62 -18.39 -23.00
CA SER A 211 -0.39 -18.81 -23.69
C SER A 211 0.80 -18.82 -22.75
N SER A 212 1.59 -19.88 -22.81
CA SER A 212 2.90 -19.97 -22.19
C SER A 212 3.92 -20.34 -23.27
N ASP A 213 5.00 -19.56 -23.38
CA ASP A 213 6.03 -19.88 -24.38
C ASP A 213 6.86 -21.08 -23.93
N VAL A 214 7.13 -21.19 -22.63
CA VAL A 214 7.80 -22.33 -22.00
C VAL A 214 7.11 -22.66 -20.67
N GLY A 215 6.39 -23.79 -20.63
CA GLY A 215 5.70 -24.28 -19.43
C GLY A 215 4.34 -24.87 -19.74
N ASP A 216 3.74 -25.47 -18.74
CA ASP A 216 2.47 -26.17 -18.86
C ASP A 216 1.27 -25.24 -18.64
N GLN A 217 0.12 -25.62 -19.21
CA GLN A 217 -1.14 -24.91 -19.01
C GLN A 217 -2.20 -25.93 -18.55
N ASP A 218 -2.82 -25.62 -17.40
CA ASP A 218 -3.94 -26.38 -16.86
C ASP A 218 -5.19 -25.48 -16.84
N VAL A 219 -6.04 -25.64 -17.84
CA VAL A 219 -7.24 -24.80 -18.04
C VAL A 219 -8.46 -25.68 -18.00
N THR A 220 -9.22 -25.57 -16.90
CA THR A 220 -10.48 -26.31 -16.71
C THR A 220 -11.73 -25.44 -17.00
N VAL A 221 -11.56 -24.14 -17.19
CA VAL A 221 -12.66 -23.22 -17.53
C VAL A 221 -13.02 -23.38 -19.02
N PRO A 222 -14.29 -23.69 -19.35
CA PRO A 222 -14.74 -23.78 -20.74
C PRO A 222 -14.58 -22.44 -21.47
N ASN A 223 -14.05 -22.48 -22.70
CA ASN A 223 -13.91 -21.30 -23.54
C ASN A 223 -15.18 -21.07 -24.38
N ASP A 224 -15.80 -19.91 -24.21
CA ASP A 224 -16.90 -19.42 -25.05
C ASP A 224 -16.46 -18.16 -25.79
N ALA A 225 -16.24 -18.25 -27.09
CA ALA A 225 -15.76 -17.14 -27.90
C ALA A 225 -16.70 -15.90 -27.91
N ASN A 226 -17.99 -16.11 -27.57
CA ASN A 226 -19.03 -15.08 -27.55
C ASN A 226 -19.24 -14.50 -26.13
N ALA A 227 -18.55 -15.01 -25.12
CA ALA A 227 -18.70 -14.52 -23.76
C ALA A 227 -18.25 -13.07 -23.62
N ALA A 228 -19.01 -12.32 -22.81
CA ALA A 228 -18.67 -10.92 -22.48
C ALA A 228 -17.53 -10.81 -21.45
N ASN A 229 -17.33 -11.84 -20.63
CA ASN A 229 -16.24 -11.88 -19.66
C ASN A 229 -14.98 -12.40 -20.34
N ILE A 230 -13.87 -11.68 -20.21
CA ILE A 230 -12.63 -11.97 -20.94
C ILE A 230 -11.52 -12.30 -19.95
N ILE A 231 -10.84 -13.42 -20.18
CA ILE A 231 -9.66 -13.86 -19.44
C ILE A 231 -8.50 -14.01 -20.43
N ASP A 232 -7.42 -13.29 -20.20
CA ASP A 232 -6.22 -13.24 -21.04
C ASP A 232 -4.99 -13.44 -20.13
N LEU A 233 -4.40 -14.62 -20.17
CA LEU A 233 -3.27 -15.00 -19.34
C LEU A 233 -2.07 -15.35 -20.22
N HIS A 234 -0.94 -14.68 -19.97
CA HIS A 234 0.28 -14.90 -20.73
C HIS A 234 1.50 -15.03 -19.81
N ALA A 235 2.27 -16.08 -19.99
CA ALA A 235 3.57 -16.30 -19.35
C ALA A 235 4.62 -16.53 -20.44
N GLN A 236 5.77 -15.87 -20.36
CA GLN A 236 6.88 -16.26 -21.24
C GLN A 236 7.51 -17.57 -20.74
N VAL A 237 7.82 -17.64 -19.45
CA VAL A 237 8.32 -18.88 -18.81
C VAL A 237 7.53 -19.13 -17.51
N GLY A 238 6.77 -20.20 -17.49
CA GLY A 238 6.01 -20.54 -16.28
C GLY A 238 4.75 -21.34 -16.55
N HIS A 239 4.12 -21.74 -15.46
CA HIS A 239 2.88 -22.50 -15.47
C HIS A 239 1.66 -21.56 -15.42
N ILE A 240 0.63 -21.89 -16.18
CA ILE A 240 -0.67 -21.21 -16.13
C ILE A 240 -1.73 -22.19 -15.66
N SER A 241 -2.43 -21.81 -14.62
CA SER A 241 -3.54 -22.57 -14.02
C SER A 241 -4.79 -21.68 -14.03
N LEU A 242 -5.89 -22.18 -14.63
CA LEU A 242 -7.17 -21.47 -14.67
C LEU A 242 -8.31 -22.45 -14.33
N HIS A 243 -8.92 -22.24 -13.16
CA HIS A 243 -9.93 -23.13 -12.62
C HIS A 243 -11.26 -22.45 -12.33
N GLN A 244 -12.33 -23.26 -12.24
CA GLN A 244 -13.59 -22.85 -11.61
C GLN A 244 -13.59 -23.23 -10.14
N GLY A 245 -13.95 -22.28 -9.26
CA GLY A 245 -14.16 -22.47 -7.82
C GLY A 245 -15.63 -22.51 -7.44
#